data_36f28cc2be3dcbb9a72aaa8cb4a05236
#
_entry.id   36f28cc2be3dcbb9a72aaa8cb4a05236
#
_cell.length_a   1.000
_cell.length_b   1.000
_cell.length_c   1.000
_cell.angle_alpha   90.00
_cell.angle_beta   90.00
_cell.angle_gamma   90.00
#
_symmetry.space_group_name_H-M   'P 1'
#
loop_
_entity.id
_entity.type
_entity.pdbx_description
1 polymer ?
#
loop_
_entity_poly.entity_id
_entity_poly.type
_entity_poly.pdbx_seq_one_letter_code
_entity_poly.pdbx_strand_id
1 'polypeptide(L)'
;MEGLYTDTRSCVNVDGVMSDWFAVGSGVQQGCRIAPDLFLGPMDHMERTVHRGMTGVTLGKEVFTDLDFADDVSLLAEMLEVLVLALTVMQEEASTFGLQINWSKTKILQVSSSSSSSTVQVADKHVEVVDAFVYID
;
A
#
# COMPACT_ATOMS: atom_id res chain seq x y z
N MET A 1 -13.12 -18.03 -6.71
CA MET A 1 -12.90 -17.89 -5.25
C MET A 1 -14.07 -17.22 -4.51
N GLU A 2 -15.19 -16.98 -5.16
CA GLU A 2 -16.37 -16.33 -4.56
C GLU A 2 -17.04 -17.12 -3.42
N GLY A 3 -16.77 -18.40 -3.26
CA GLY A 3 -17.45 -19.21 -2.25
C GLY A 3 -16.84 -19.27 -0.85
N LEU A 4 -15.56 -18.86 -0.68
CA LEU A 4 -14.84 -19.07 0.58
C LEU A 4 -15.21 -18.08 1.70
N TYR A 5 -15.66 -16.89 1.32
CA TYR A 5 -16.01 -15.80 2.25
C TYR A 5 -17.46 -15.29 2.05
N THR A 6 -18.29 -16.06 1.32
CA THR A 6 -19.70 -15.73 1.13
C THR A 6 -20.45 -15.91 2.45
N ASP A 7 -21.28 -14.94 2.82
CA ASP A 7 -22.07 -14.94 4.06
C ASP A 7 -21.26 -15.03 5.37
N THR A 8 -20.01 -14.54 5.35
CA THR A 8 -19.19 -14.48 6.55
C THR A 8 -19.80 -13.53 7.57
N ARG A 9 -19.99 -14.01 8.81
CA ARG A 9 -20.47 -13.23 9.94
C ARG A 9 -19.43 -13.23 11.05
N SER A 10 -19.36 -12.16 11.80
CA SER A 10 -18.48 -12.02 12.94
C SER A 10 -19.23 -11.45 14.14
N CYS A 11 -18.71 -11.69 15.33
CA CYS A 11 -19.14 -11.04 16.56
C CYS A 11 -17.91 -10.69 17.40
N VAL A 12 -18.02 -9.71 18.27
CA VAL A 12 -16.97 -9.30 19.20
C VAL A 12 -17.24 -9.92 20.56
N ASN A 13 -16.20 -10.49 21.18
CA ASN A 13 -16.27 -10.99 22.54
C ASN A 13 -15.36 -10.12 23.44
N VAL A 14 -15.95 -9.50 24.44
CA VAL A 14 -15.24 -8.71 25.46
C VAL A 14 -15.62 -9.25 26.82
N ASP A 15 -14.66 -9.76 27.58
CA ASP A 15 -14.85 -10.32 28.94
C ASP A 15 -15.98 -11.36 29.04
N GLY A 16 -16.15 -12.17 28.00
CA GLY A 16 -17.16 -13.22 27.95
C GLY A 16 -18.55 -12.77 27.50
N VAL A 17 -18.73 -11.48 27.21
CA VAL A 17 -19.96 -10.92 26.64
C VAL A 17 -19.80 -10.81 25.13
N MET A 18 -20.72 -11.43 24.39
CA MET A 18 -20.72 -11.40 22.93
C MET A 18 -21.65 -10.32 22.40
N SER A 19 -21.20 -9.60 21.36
CA SER A 19 -22.05 -8.71 20.58
C SER A 19 -23.05 -9.47 19.71
N ASP A 20 -23.99 -8.76 19.10
CA ASP A 20 -24.78 -9.29 17.99
C ASP A 20 -23.88 -9.64 16.80
N TRP A 21 -24.34 -10.60 15.98
CA TRP A 21 -23.63 -11.01 14.76
C TRP A 21 -23.81 -9.97 13.66
N PHE A 22 -22.71 -9.54 13.07
CA PHE A 22 -22.68 -8.62 11.93
C PHE A 22 -22.05 -9.28 10.69
N ALA A 23 -22.49 -8.87 9.50
CA ALA A 23 -21.94 -9.35 8.25
C ALA A 23 -20.55 -8.74 7.98
N VAL A 24 -19.63 -9.55 7.49
CA VAL A 24 -18.30 -9.13 7.02
C VAL A 24 -18.29 -9.24 5.50
N GLY A 25 -18.34 -8.09 4.82
CA GLY A 25 -18.48 -8.00 3.37
C GLY A 25 -17.16 -7.90 2.59
N SER A 26 -16.02 -7.76 3.28
CA SER A 26 -14.71 -7.60 2.63
C SER A 26 -13.56 -8.02 3.54
N GLY A 27 -12.38 -8.23 2.95
CA GLY A 27 -11.17 -8.63 3.65
C GLY A 27 -10.99 -10.14 3.74
N VAL A 28 -9.91 -10.55 4.40
CA VAL A 28 -9.56 -11.95 4.65
C VAL A 28 -9.54 -12.21 6.15
N GLN A 29 -9.89 -13.43 6.56
CA GLN A 29 -9.93 -13.79 7.97
C GLN A 29 -8.51 -13.92 8.53
N GLN A 30 -8.20 -13.17 9.58
CA GLN A 30 -6.92 -13.30 10.30
C GLN A 30 -6.75 -14.72 10.83
N GLY A 31 -5.57 -15.32 10.59
CA GLY A 31 -5.27 -16.71 10.96
C GLY A 31 -5.74 -17.77 9.95
N CYS A 32 -6.42 -17.39 8.88
CA CYS A 32 -6.68 -18.28 7.76
C CYS A 32 -5.38 -18.60 7.02
N ARG A 33 -5.12 -19.89 6.72
CA ARG A 33 -3.90 -20.32 6.03
C ARG A 33 -3.77 -19.78 4.61
N ILE A 34 -4.88 -19.47 3.96
CA ILE A 34 -4.93 -18.97 2.58
C ILE A 34 -4.91 -17.43 2.55
N ALA A 35 -5.17 -16.76 3.68
CA ALA A 35 -5.23 -15.30 3.73
C ALA A 35 -3.95 -14.59 3.22
N PRO A 36 -2.72 -15.03 3.55
CA PRO A 36 -1.51 -14.45 3.00
C PRO A 36 -1.45 -14.54 1.48
N ASP A 37 -1.75 -15.71 0.89
CA ASP A 37 -1.73 -15.90 -0.57
C ASP A 37 -2.79 -15.05 -1.27
N LEU A 38 -3.97 -14.90 -0.66
CA LEU A 38 -5.04 -14.04 -1.17
C LEU A 38 -4.69 -12.55 -1.10
N PHE A 39 -3.86 -12.14 -0.17
CA PHE A 39 -3.37 -10.77 -0.04
C PHE A 39 -2.22 -10.51 -1.03
N LEU A 40 -1.26 -11.44 -1.16
CA LEU A 40 -0.11 -11.30 -2.04
C LEU A 40 -0.50 -11.19 -3.52
N GLY A 41 -1.57 -11.86 -3.96
CA GLY A 41 -2.03 -11.78 -5.34
C GLY A 41 -2.39 -10.35 -5.80
N PRO A 42 -3.27 -9.63 -5.10
CA PRO A 42 -3.53 -8.21 -5.33
C PRO A 42 -2.29 -7.33 -5.25
N MET A 43 -1.40 -7.56 -4.27
CA MET A 43 -0.16 -6.79 -4.10
C MET A 43 0.76 -6.95 -5.32
N ASP A 44 1.05 -8.18 -5.75
CA ASP A 44 1.86 -8.46 -6.96
C ASP A 44 1.22 -7.85 -8.24
N HIS A 45 -0.11 -7.84 -8.33
CA HIS A 45 -0.79 -7.20 -9.46
C HIS A 45 -0.61 -5.68 -9.47
N MET A 46 -0.80 -5.02 -8.32
CA MET A 46 -0.61 -3.58 -8.18
C MET A 46 0.84 -3.17 -8.49
N GLU A 47 1.80 -3.89 -7.92
CA GLU A 47 3.22 -3.70 -8.13
C GLU A 47 3.57 -3.74 -9.61
N ARG A 48 3.19 -4.79 -10.32
CA ARG A 48 3.43 -4.93 -11.77
C ARG A 48 2.79 -3.81 -12.59
N THR A 49 1.64 -3.31 -12.18
CA THR A 49 0.94 -2.22 -12.88
C THR A 49 1.67 -0.89 -12.68
N VAL A 50 2.11 -0.62 -11.48
CA VAL A 50 2.90 0.57 -11.13
C VAL A 50 4.25 0.56 -11.85
N HIS A 51 4.97 -0.58 -11.86
CA HIS A 51 6.29 -0.71 -12.48
C HIS A 51 6.31 -0.49 -13.98
N ARG A 52 5.23 -0.77 -14.69
CA ARG A 52 5.14 -0.52 -16.14
C ARG A 52 5.36 0.94 -16.54
N GLY A 53 5.16 1.88 -15.61
CA GLY A 53 5.33 3.32 -15.82
C GLY A 53 6.55 3.93 -15.15
N MET A 54 7.31 3.17 -14.36
CA MET A 54 8.42 3.69 -13.57
C MET A 54 9.78 3.43 -14.21
N THR A 55 10.60 4.47 -14.27
CA THR A 55 12.05 4.35 -14.46
C THR A 55 12.67 4.29 -13.06
N GLY A 56 13.18 3.14 -12.64
CA GLY A 56 13.78 2.96 -11.32
C GLY A 56 15.06 3.76 -11.12
N VAL A 57 15.55 3.78 -9.89
CA VAL A 57 16.83 4.40 -9.50
C VAL A 57 17.98 3.44 -9.76
N THR A 58 19.01 3.89 -10.45
CA THR A 58 20.18 3.07 -10.76
C THR A 58 21.20 3.14 -9.60
N LEU A 59 21.49 1.99 -9.00
CA LEU A 59 22.51 1.81 -7.97
C LEU A 59 23.61 0.87 -8.52
N GLY A 60 24.70 1.43 -9.01
CA GLY A 60 25.79 0.67 -9.62
C GLY A 60 25.40 0.09 -10.97
N LYS A 61 25.14 -1.24 -11.04
CA LYS A 61 24.70 -1.94 -12.26
C LYS A 61 23.23 -2.39 -12.21
N GLU A 62 22.58 -2.21 -11.07
CA GLU A 62 21.21 -2.64 -10.83
C GLU A 62 20.27 -1.45 -10.86
N VAL A 63 19.06 -1.67 -11.34
CA VAL A 63 17.97 -0.70 -11.34
C VAL A 63 16.93 -1.16 -10.34
N PHE A 64 16.66 -0.32 -9.33
CA PHE A 64 15.66 -0.58 -8.30
C PHE A 64 14.46 0.32 -8.55
N THR A 65 13.28 -0.27 -8.53
CA THR A 65 11.99 0.45 -8.66
C THR A 65 11.23 0.49 -7.37
N ASP A 66 11.43 -0.49 -6.51
CA ASP A 66 10.69 -0.71 -5.28
C ASP A 66 11.48 -1.53 -4.28
N LEU A 67 11.02 -1.49 -3.05
CA LEU A 67 11.40 -2.36 -1.95
C LEU A 67 10.12 -2.67 -1.17
N ASP A 68 9.68 -3.92 -1.22
CA ASP A 68 8.43 -4.33 -0.61
C ASP A 68 8.64 -5.32 0.52
N PHE A 69 7.92 -5.11 1.61
CA PHE A 69 7.88 -6.04 2.72
C PHE A 69 6.44 -6.12 3.27
N ALA A 70 5.79 -7.25 3.05
CA ALA A 70 4.41 -7.50 3.46
C ALA A 70 3.42 -6.47 2.90
N ASP A 71 2.90 -5.59 3.74
CA ASP A 71 1.99 -4.50 3.42
C ASP A 71 2.68 -3.13 3.31
N ASP A 72 3.99 -3.07 3.60
CA ASP A 72 4.80 -1.86 3.47
C ASP A 72 5.48 -1.85 2.09
N VAL A 73 5.16 -0.85 1.29
CA VAL A 73 5.67 -0.66 -0.07
C VAL A 73 6.52 0.61 -0.13
N SER A 74 7.72 0.50 -0.70
CA SER A 74 8.57 1.66 -1.00
C SER A 74 8.78 1.77 -2.50
N LEU A 75 8.40 2.90 -3.08
CA LEU A 75 8.60 3.21 -4.49
C LEU A 75 9.82 4.13 -4.66
N LEU A 76 10.67 3.82 -5.62
CA LEU A 76 11.88 4.56 -5.92
C LEU A 76 11.77 5.21 -7.31
N ALA A 77 11.92 6.52 -7.39
CA ALA A 77 11.91 7.26 -8.64
C ALA A 77 12.93 8.40 -8.62
N GLU A 78 13.52 8.67 -9.77
CA GLU A 78 14.45 9.80 -9.93
C GLU A 78 13.70 11.15 -10.02
N MET A 79 12.45 11.13 -10.47
CA MET A 79 11.62 12.33 -10.66
C MET A 79 10.37 12.26 -9.80
N LEU A 80 10.05 13.37 -9.15
CA LEU A 80 8.88 13.47 -8.28
C LEU A 80 7.56 13.24 -9.03
N GLU A 81 7.46 13.72 -10.26
CA GLU A 81 6.26 13.56 -11.08
C GLU A 81 5.96 12.09 -11.39
N VAL A 82 7.01 11.28 -11.60
CA VAL A 82 6.88 9.84 -11.81
C VAL A 82 6.38 9.16 -10.54
N LEU A 83 6.90 9.56 -9.37
CA LEU A 83 6.47 9.03 -8.08
C LEU A 83 5.00 9.38 -7.79
N VAL A 84 4.59 10.63 -8.05
CA VAL A 84 3.20 11.08 -7.86
C VAL A 84 2.25 10.29 -8.76
N LEU A 85 2.63 10.07 -10.02
CA LEU A 85 1.85 9.25 -10.95
C LEU A 85 1.74 7.80 -10.47
N ALA A 86 2.85 7.20 -10.03
CA ALA A 86 2.90 5.84 -9.52
C ALA A 86 1.98 5.65 -8.30
N LEU A 87 2.02 6.58 -7.34
CA LEU A 87 1.13 6.57 -6.17
C LEU A 87 -0.35 6.73 -6.55
N THR A 88 -0.65 7.54 -7.57
CA THR A 88 -2.02 7.71 -8.06
C THR A 88 -2.54 6.43 -8.68
N VAL A 89 -1.76 5.78 -9.56
CA VAL A 89 -2.10 4.49 -10.17
C VAL A 89 -2.25 3.42 -9.09
N MET A 90 -1.36 3.39 -8.11
CA MET A 90 -1.43 2.45 -6.99
C MET A 90 -2.71 2.60 -6.19
N GLN A 91 -3.16 3.83 -5.93
CA GLN A 91 -4.43 4.09 -5.25
C GLN A 91 -5.64 3.57 -6.04
N GLU A 92 -5.66 3.80 -7.35
CA GLU A 92 -6.73 3.33 -8.23
C GLU A 92 -6.79 1.81 -8.24
N GLU A 93 -5.66 1.14 -8.45
CA GLU A 93 -5.58 -0.33 -8.45
C GLU A 93 -5.93 -0.92 -7.08
N ALA A 94 -5.42 -0.36 -5.97
CA ALA A 94 -5.74 -0.80 -4.62
C ALA A 94 -7.26 -0.79 -4.37
N SER A 95 -7.93 0.27 -4.83
CA SER A 95 -9.38 0.42 -4.67
C SER A 95 -10.17 -0.70 -5.36
N THR A 96 -9.68 -1.25 -6.47
CA THR A 96 -10.34 -2.36 -7.19
C THR A 96 -10.36 -3.65 -6.37
N PHE A 97 -9.39 -3.82 -5.47
CA PHE A 97 -9.27 -4.95 -4.54
C PHE A 97 -9.85 -4.67 -3.15
N GLY A 98 -10.44 -3.47 -2.94
CA GLY A 98 -10.93 -3.04 -1.62
C GLY A 98 -9.82 -2.67 -0.64
N LEU A 99 -8.59 -2.47 -1.12
CA LEU A 99 -7.46 -1.99 -0.35
C LEU A 99 -7.40 -0.46 -0.36
N GLN A 100 -6.78 0.13 0.65
CA GLN A 100 -6.62 1.58 0.75
C GLN A 100 -5.21 1.93 1.20
N ILE A 101 -4.62 2.94 0.55
CA ILE A 101 -3.35 3.51 0.98
C ILE A 101 -3.56 4.30 2.28
N ASN A 102 -2.73 4.05 3.27
CA ASN A 102 -2.74 4.82 4.51
C ASN A 102 -1.94 6.11 4.34
N TRP A 103 -2.58 7.16 3.84
CA TRP A 103 -1.96 8.44 3.55
C TRP A 103 -1.32 9.13 4.75
N SER A 104 -1.81 8.88 5.96
CA SER A 104 -1.22 9.45 7.19
C SER A 104 0.14 8.83 7.53
N LYS A 105 0.36 7.57 7.12
CA LYS A 105 1.64 6.86 7.28
C LYS A 105 2.54 7.01 6.05
N THR A 106 1.98 7.31 4.87
CA THR A 106 2.75 7.49 3.64
C THR A 106 3.60 8.77 3.74
N LYS A 107 4.89 8.65 3.40
CA LYS A 107 5.86 9.75 3.39
C LYS A 107 6.65 9.74 2.09
N ILE A 108 7.16 10.88 1.70
CA ILE A 108 8.09 11.04 0.59
C ILE A 108 9.45 11.39 1.18
N LEU A 109 10.45 10.56 0.94
CA LEU A 109 11.85 10.86 1.30
C LEU A 109 12.56 11.47 0.10
N GLN A 110 13.06 12.68 0.26
CA GLN A 110 13.84 13.36 -0.77
C GLN A 110 15.32 13.33 -0.43
N VAL A 111 16.13 12.73 -1.30
CA VAL A 111 17.56 12.53 -1.10
C VAL A 111 18.40 13.73 -1.58
N SER A 112 17.83 14.65 -2.38
CA SER A 112 18.51 15.81 -2.90
C SER A 112 18.03 17.13 -2.26
N SER A 113 18.95 18.01 -1.94
CA SER A 113 18.75 19.23 -1.15
C SER A 113 18.15 20.44 -1.92
N SER A 114 17.32 20.23 -2.93
CA SER A 114 16.91 21.31 -3.84
C SER A 114 15.47 21.79 -3.78
N SER A 115 14.63 21.29 -2.90
CA SER A 115 13.28 21.84 -2.77
C SER A 115 12.78 21.91 -1.32
N SER A 116 12.32 23.08 -0.95
CA SER A 116 11.81 23.46 0.38
C SER A 116 10.29 23.17 0.53
N SER A 117 9.70 22.29 -0.25
CA SER A 117 8.31 21.89 -0.07
C SER A 117 8.20 20.88 1.05
N SER A 118 7.47 21.21 2.11
CA SER A 118 7.19 20.26 3.20
C SER A 118 6.10 19.24 2.87
N THR A 119 5.38 19.44 1.77
CA THR A 119 4.29 18.55 1.34
C THR A 119 4.20 18.48 -0.18
N VAL A 120 3.80 17.33 -0.69
CA VAL A 120 3.52 17.08 -2.11
C VAL A 120 2.06 16.67 -2.24
N GLN A 121 1.38 17.20 -3.26
CA GLN A 121 0.01 16.79 -3.57
C GLN A 121 0.03 15.54 -4.46
N VAL A 122 -0.65 14.48 -4.01
CA VAL A 122 -0.89 13.26 -4.77
C VAL A 122 -2.40 13.08 -4.89
N ALA A 123 -2.93 13.20 -6.09
CA ALA A 123 -4.38 13.26 -6.34
C ALA A 123 -5.05 14.34 -5.46
N ASP A 124 -5.92 13.96 -4.55
CA ASP A 124 -6.63 14.84 -3.60
C ASP A 124 -6.01 14.87 -2.19
N LYS A 125 -4.86 14.23 -2.00
CA LYS A 125 -4.17 14.09 -0.71
C LYS A 125 -2.87 14.87 -0.67
N HIS A 126 -2.50 15.31 0.53
CA HIS A 126 -1.20 15.92 0.81
C HIS A 126 -0.31 14.90 1.53
N VAL A 127 0.85 14.62 0.94
CA VAL A 127 1.84 13.69 1.48
C VAL A 127 3.02 14.51 2.00
N GLU A 128 3.43 14.22 3.23
CA GLU A 128 4.56 14.90 3.88
C GLU A 128 5.88 14.49 3.26
N VAL A 129 6.76 15.48 3.04
CA VAL A 129 8.15 15.24 2.63
C VAL A 129 9.02 15.24 3.88
N VAL A 130 9.84 14.22 4.03
CA VAL A 130 10.71 13.99 5.19
C VAL A 130 12.17 13.82 4.77
N ASP A 131 13.10 14.16 5.68
CA ASP A 131 14.55 13.99 5.46
C ASP A 131 15.04 12.61 5.92
N ALA A 132 14.26 11.92 6.75
CA ALA A 132 14.57 10.59 7.24
C ALA A 132 13.27 9.80 7.48
N PHE A 133 13.31 8.51 7.21
CA PHE A 133 12.20 7.60 7.41
C PHE A 133 12.72 6.25 7.92
N VAL A 134 12.04 5.67 8.90
CA VAL A 134 12.31 4.31 9.37
C VAL A 134 11.41 3.37 8.59
N TYR A 135 12.03 2.49 7.83
CA TYR A 135 11.38 1.44 7.07
C TYR A 135 11.60 0.11 7.80
N ILE A 136 10.54 -0.52 8.17
CA ILE A 136 10.52 -1.75 9.00
C ILE A 136 11.03 -1.47 10.43
N ASP A 137 10.11 -1.31 11.36
CA ASP A 137 10.37 -1.20 12.80
C ASP A 137 10.08 -2.54 13.49
#